data_a48df8a9e6cf92d27d136cf805d626c3
#
_entry.id   a48df8a9e6cf92d27d136cf805d626c3
#
_cell.length_a   1.000
_cell.length_b   1.000
_cell.length_c   1.000
_cell.angle_alpha   90.00
_cell.angle_beta   90.00
_cell.angle_gamma   90.00
#
_symmetry.space_group_name_H-M   'P 1'
#
loop_
_entity.id
_entity.type
_entity.pdbx_description
1 polymer ?
#
loop_
_entity_poly.entity_id
_entity_poly.type
_entity_poly.pdbx_seq_one_letter_code
_entity_poly.pdbx_strand_id
1 'polypeptide(L)'
;VHVGLNLIFLVPGETGGMEVAARETIPELVRLAPAGTRFTAFVNRDAGPGPWGELIPKVELPVSVAKRIEWVRGEQLLLPRLARREGVDLVHSLASTGPGWGRFRRVVTVHDLIYRRFPDAHAGLRALGMRMLVPLAVRRSDRIITDSASTKRDLIELLGTPEARIDVVPLGIGALERVAPLGEAQLRERFALGERPLLLALSAKRPHKNLAALLEAWALLETRPILVLGGYPTAYERELRERAQTLGIAEDVRWPGWLQADELEGLWRISAGFVFPSLYEGFGLPVLEAMARGVVVACSTAASLPEVAGDAALLFDPADPRAIADAIAALLAGGAAIERLRAAGLRRAGEFTWERSASLTLASYARALADS
;
A
#
# COMPACT_ATOMS: atom_id res chain seq x y z
N VAL A 1 0.51 25.76 15.61
CA VAL A 1 -0.45 24.66 15.39
C VAL A 1 0.08 23.39 16.01
N HIS A 2 -0.78 22.63 16.71
CA HIS A 2 -0.43 21.33 17.28
C HIS A 2 -1.22 20.22 16.59
N VAL A 3 -0.51 19.35 15.89
CA VAL A 3 -1.08 18.24 15.12
C VAL A 3 -0.91 16.92 15.88
N GLY A 4 -2.00 16.23 16.13
CA GLY A 4 -2.01 14.87 16.67
C GLY A 4 -2.08 13.85 15.53
N LEU A 5 -1.12 12.93 15.47
CA LEU A 5 -1.11 11.85 14.50
C LEU A 5 -1.71 10.59 15.16
N ASN A 6 -2.85 10.13 14.66
CA ASN A 6 -3.49 8.90 15.12
C ASN A 6 -2.81 7.68 14.46
N LEU A 7 -1.95 7.02 15.22
CA LEU A 7 -1.22 5.80 14.86
C LEU A 7 -1.67 4.59 15.68
N ILE A 8 -2.87 4.66 16.29
CA ILE A 8 -3.40 3.57 17.13
C ILE A 8 -3.55 2.26 16.34
N PHE A 9 -3.74 2.33 15.01
CA PHE A 9 -3.88 1.17 14.13
C PHE A 9 -2.59 0.38 13.92
N LEU A 10 -1.43 0.95 14.25
CA LEU A 10 -0.14 0.49 13.77
C LEU A 10 0.42 -0.63 14.66
N VAL A 11 0.76 -1.75 14.02
CA VAL A 11 1.51 -2.86 14.59
C VAL A 11 2.71 -3.11 13.68
N PRO A 12 3.94 -2.95 14.19
CA PRO A 12 5.16 -3.12 13.38
C PRO A 12 5.22 -4.48 12.68
N GLY A 13 5.48 -4.46 11.38
CA GLY A 13 5.58 -5.66 10.55
C GLY A 13 4.24 -6.30 10.15
N GLU A 14 3.10 -5.84 10.69
CA GLU A 14 1.78 -6.42 10.37
C GLU A 14 0.88 -5.48 9.55
N THR A 15 1.19 -4.18 9.54
CA THR A 15 0.29 -3.16 8.97
C THR A 15 0.55 -2.88 7.49
N GLY A 16 1.64 -3.42 6.94
CA GLY A 16 1.95 -3.35 5.50
C GLY A 16 2.15 -1.93 4.97
N GLY A 17 1.55 -1.62 3.81
CA GLY A 17 1.72 -0.33 3.14
C GLY A 17 1.34 0.90 3.98
N MET A 18 0.38 0.79 4.89
CA MET A 18 0.02 1.89 5.80
C MET A 18 1.14 2.19 6.81
N GLU A 19 1.88 1.17 7.24
CA GLU A 19 3.07 1.35 8.09
C GLU A 19 4.17 2.07 7.32
N VAL A 20 4.45 1.64 6.09
CA VAL A 20 5.42 2.31 5.22
C VAL A 20 5.04 3.77 5.00
N ALA A 21 3.79 4.05 4.66
CA ALA A 21 3.29 5.41 4.49
C ALA A 21 3.51 6.27 5.74
N ALA A 22 3.17 5.77 6.93
CA ALA A 22 3.36 6.51 8.18
C ALA A 22 4.86 6.75 8.47
N ARG A 23 5.70 5.72 8.33
CA ARG A 23 7.15 5.79 8.59
C ARG A 23 7.87 6.79 7.70
N GLU A 24 7.46 6.87 6.44
CA GLU A 24 8.11 7.74 5.46
C GLU A 24 7.53 9.16 5.45
N THR A 25 6.21 9.32 5.66
CA THR A 25 5.58 10.64 5.62
C THR A 25 5.86 11.46 6.88
N ILE A 26 5.93 10.84 8.07
CA ILE A 26 6.07 11.59 9.32
C ILE A 26 7.38 12.40 9.39
N PRO A 27 8.57 11.85 9.05
CA PRO A 27 9.80 12.64 9.01
C PRO A 27 9.71 13.86 8.08
N GLU A 28 9.10 13.67 6.91
CA GLU A 28 8.94 14.76 5.94
C GLU A 28 7.93 15.81 6.41
N LEU A 29 6.84 15.41 7.09
CA LEU A 29 5.91 16.34 7.71
C LEU A 29 6.61 17.22 8.75
N VAL A 30 7.46 16.63 9.60
CA VAL A 30 8.22 17.38 10.62
C VAL A 30 9.21 18.33 9.97
N ARG A 31 9.90 17.89 8.92
CA ARG A 31 10.89 18.67 8.19
C ARG A 31 10.29 19.88 7.47
N LEU A 32 9.12 19.71 6.86
CA LEU A 32 8.49 20.72 5.97
C LEU A 32 7.46 21.59 6.68
N ALA A 33 7.06 21.23 7.89
CA ALA A 33 6.04 21.98 8.60
C ALA A 33 6.47 23.45 8.86
N PRO A 34 5.52 24.40 8.80
CA PRO A 34 5.78 25.78 9.18
C PRO A 34 6.35 25.89 10.60
N ALA A 35 7.24 26.88 10.81
CA ALA A 35 7.84 27.15 12.11
C ALA A 35 6.75 27.28 13.22
N GLY A 36 6.99 26.67 14.37
CA GLY A 36 6.05 26.63 15.48
C GLY A 36 4.97 25.54 15.37
N THR A 37 4.96 24.71 14.32
CA THR A 37 4.13 23.52 14.26
C THR A 37 4.70 22.44 15.17
N ARG A 38 3.84 21.85 16.00
CA ARG A 38 4.18 20.71 16.87
C ARG A 38 3.42 19.47 16.44
N PHE A 39 4.04 18.32 16.59
CA PHE A 39 3.42 17.03 16.34
C PHE A 39 3.44 16.16 17.59
N THR A 40 2.41 15.35 17.78
CA THR A 40 2.35 14.31 18.82
C THR A 40 1.77 13.04 18.22
N ALA A 41 2.47 11.91 18.38
CA ALA A 41 2.00 10.60 17.96
C ALA A 41 1.12 9.96 19.05
N PHE A 42 -0.10 9.58 18.72
CA PHE A 42 -0.98 8.78 19.57
C PHE A 42 -0.88 7.32 19.13
N VAL A 43 -0.28 6.47 19.95
CA VAL A 43 0.05 5.08 19.62
C VAL A 43 -0.64 4.10 20.57
N ASN A 44 -0.83 2.86 20.11
CA ASN A 44 -1.24 1.76 20.98
C ASN A 44 -0.01 1.17 21.69
N ARG A 45 -0.22 0.30 22.71
CA ARG A 45 0.86 -0.33 23.48
C ARG A 45 1.72 -1.32 22.66
N ASP A 46 1.21 -1.80 21.52
CA ASP A 46 1.89 -2.77 20.66
C ASP A 46 2.71 -2.10 19.54
N ALA A 47 2.66 -0.75 19.43
CA ALA A 47 3.27 0.02 18.36
C ALA A 47 4.82 0.07 18.39
N GLY A 48 5.43 -0.35 19.52
CA GLY A 48 6.89 -0.35 19.65
C GLY A 48 7.53 1.05 19.58
N PRO A 49 8.85 1.11 19.48
CA PRO A 49 9.60 2.37 19.47
C PRO A 49 9.57 3.14 18.15
N GLY A 50 8.91 2.73 17.11
CA GLY A 50 8.79 3.38 15.80
C GLY A 50 9.73 4.58 15.48
N PRO A 51 10.08 4.87 14.23
CA PRO A 51 11.02 5.95 13.90
C PRO A 51 10.51 7.35 14.30
N TRP A 52 9.20 7.49 14.49
CA TRP A 52 8.57 8.72 14.99
C TRP A 52 8.89 9.05 16.45
N GLY A 53 9.20 8.05 17.30
CA GLY A 53 9.47 8.27 18.73
C GLY A 53 10.72 9.09 19.04
N GLU A 54 11.66 9.16 18.11
CA GLU A 54 12.85 10.01 18.19
C GLU A 54 12.60 11.43 17.62
N LEU A 55 11.63 11.56 16.71
CA LEU A 55 11.33 12.81 16.02
C LEU A 55 10.25 13.64 16.70
N ILE A 56 9.24 12.98 17.26
CA ILE A 56 8.06 13.62 17.87
C ILE A 56 7.66 12.91 19.18
N PRO A 57 7.13 13.68 20.17
CA PRO A 57 6.57 13.10 21.38
C PRO A 57 5.49 12.06 21.10
N LYS A 58 5.44 10.99 21.89
CA LYS A 58 4.39 9.98 21.82
C LYS A 58 3.51 9.99 23.07
N VAL A 59 2.23 9.76 22.87
CA VAL A 59 1.24 9.47 23.90
C VAL A 59 0.72 8.06 23.68
N GLU A 60 1.05 7.16 24.60
CA GLU A 60 0.63 5.76 24.52
C GLU A 60 -0.77 5.59 25.12
N LEU A 61 -1.65 4.94 24.37
CA LEU A 61 -2.97 4.53 24.82
C LEU A 61 -2.91 3.10 25.37
N PRO A 62 -3.56 2.80 26.50
CA PRO A 62 -3.57 1.47 27.12
C PRO A 62 -4.53 0.52 26.37
N VAL A 63 -4.31 0.35 25.07
CA VAL A 63 -5.13 -0.48 24.18
C VAL A 63 -4.24 -1.33 23.27
N SER A 64 -4.73 -2.53 22.92
CA SER A 64 -4.12 -3.40 21.92
C SER A 64 -4.97 -3.45 20.65
N VAL A 65 -4.33 -3.37 19.50
CA VAL A 65 -5.01 -3.46 18.19
C VAL A 65 -5.51 -4.87 17.91
N ALA A 66 -4.84 -5.89 18.45
CA ALA A 66 -5.29 -7.27 18.34
C ALA A 66 -6.69 -7.47 18.97
N LYS A 67 -7.04 -6.65 19.97
CA LYS A 67 -8.34 -6.64 20.60
C LYS A 67 -9.21 -5.51 20.05
N ARG A 68 -10.06 -5.81 19.11
CA ARG A 68 -10.87 -4.84 18.36
C ARG A 68 -11.69 -3.88 19.23
N ILE A 69 -12.26 -4.37 20.33
CA ILE A 69 -13.03 -3.53 21.26
C ILE A 69 -12.11 -2.51 21.94
N GLU A 70 -10.90 -2.93 22.34
CA GLU A 70 -9.91 -2.01 22.92
C GLU A 70 -9.48 -0.96 21.90
N TRP A 71 -9.23 -1.36 20.66
CA TRP A 71 -8.90 -0.44 19.57
C TRP A 71 -9.99 0.60 19.32
N VAL A 72 -11.27 0.17 19.14
CA VAL A 72 -12.40 1.09 18.96
C VAL A 72 -12.56 2.02 20.17
N ARG A 73 -12.44 1.49 21.40
CA ARG A 73 -12.45 2.30 22.62
C ARG A 73 -11.30 3.31 22.62
N GLY A 74 -10.11 2.89 22.24
CA GLY A 74 -8.92 3.76 22.13
C GLY A 74 -9.18 4.93 21.18
N GLU A 75 -9.60 4.63 19.97
CA GLU A 75 -9.82 5.64 18.94
C GLU A 75 -11.04 6.52 19.20
N GLN A 76 -12.16 5.95 19.66
CA GLN A 76 -13.42 6.70 19.81
C GLN A 76 -13.56 7.37 21.17
N LEU A 77 -12.93 6.89 22.25
CA LEU A 77 -13.12 7.42 23.59
C LEU A 77 -11.85 8.02 24.21
N LEU A 78 -10.70 7.33 24.09
CA LEU A 78 -9.47 7.78 24.76
C LEU A 78 -8.74 8.85 23.95
N LEU A 79 -8.56 8.64 22.65
CA LEU A 79 -7.88 9.59 21.77
C LEU A 79 -8.47 11.01 21.86
N PRO A 80 -9.79 11.23 21.75
CA PRO A 80 -10.34 12.59 21.86
C PRO A 80 -10.06 13.29 23.19
N ARG A 81 -10.05 12.52 24.28
CA ARG A 81 -9.74 13.07 25.63
C ARG A 81 -8.27 13.43 25.78
N LEU A 82 -7.38 12.55 25.29
CA LEU A 82 -5.94 12.77 25.32
C LEU A 82 -5.54 13.92 24.37
N ALA A 83 -6.05 13.95 23.15
CA ALA A 83 -5.82 15.04 22.21
C ALA A 83 -6.23 16.41 22.80
N ARG A 84 -7.38 16.46 23.52
CA ARG A 84 -7.79 17.67 24.25
C ARG A 84 -6.82 18.04 25.38
N ARG A 85 -6.37 17.05 26.14
CA ARG A 85 -5.40 17.26 27.25
C ARG A 85 -4.08 17.80 26.75
N GLU A 86 -3.62 17.29 25.63
CA GLU A 86 -2.37 17.72 24.96
C GLU A 86 -2.53 19.08 24.22
N GLY A 87 -3.73 19.64 24.14
CA GLY A 87 -4.00 20.89 23.41
C GLY A 87 -3.81 20.76 21.90
N VAL A 88 -4.26 19.65 21.33
CA VAL A 88 -4.18 19.38 19.89
C VAL A 88 -5.23 20.17 19.13
N ASP A 89 -4.81 20.92 18.11
CA ASP A 89 -5.68 21.71 17.23
C ASP A 89 -6.29 20.86 16.09
N LEU A 90 -5.51 19.88 15.59
CA LEU A 90 -5.89 19.01 14.47
C LEU A 90 -5.46 17.55 14.76
N VAL A 91 -6.35 16.59 14.54
CA VAL A 91 -6.01 15.16 14.54
C VAL A 91 -6.05 14.63 13.11
N HIS A 92 -4.93 14.08 12.66
CA HIS A 92 -4.85 13.32 11.41
C HIS A 92 -4.83 11.82 11.71
N SER A 93 -5.86 11.12 11.26
CA SER A 93 -5.92 9.65 11.31
C SER A 93 -5.34 9.08 10.02
N LEU A 94 -4.19 8.40 10.12
CA LEU A 94 -3.43 7.90 8.98
C LEU A 94 -3.95 6.55 8.43
N ALA A 95 -5.02 6.02 9.01
CA ALA A 95 -5.75 4.87 8.49
C ALA A 95 -7.22 5.24 8.33
N SER A 96 -7.97 4.48 7.56
CA SER A 96 -9.33 4.81 7.10
C SER A 96 -10.38 5.05 8.20
N THR A 97 -9.99 4.99 9.48
CA THR A 97 -10.85 5.27 10.64
C THR A 97 -10.30 6.41 11.48
N GLY A 98 -11.14 7.01 12.30
CA GLY A 98 -10.76 8.12 13.18
C GLY A 98 -11.86 8.48 14.17
N PRO A 99 -11.56 9.38 15.15
CA PRO A 99 -12.50 9.75 16.19
C PRO A 99 -13.72 10.49 15.62
N GLY A 100 -14.92 10.05 16.02
CA GLY A 100 -16.19 10.67 15.60
C GLY A 100 -16.51 12.00 16.30
N TRP A 101 -15.77 12.38 17.34
CA TRP A 101 -15.98 13.59 18.14
C TRP A 101 -14.66 14.16 18.70
N GLY A 102 -14.69 15.38 19.21
CA GLY A 102 -13.54 16.09 19.77
C GLY A 102 -13.60 17.58 19.39
N ARG A 103 -12.90 18.43 20.14
CA ARG A 103 -12.79 19.87 19.89
C ARG A 103 -11.50 20.20 19.11
N PHE A 104 -11.24 19.48 18.05
CA PHE A 104 -10.11 19.63 17.14
C PHE A 104 -10.60 19.42 15.70
N ARG A 105 -9.86 19.91 14.74
CA ARG A 105 -10.07 19.59 13.33
C ARG A 105 -9.66 18.14 13.03
N ARG A 106 -10.33 17.51 12.09
CA ARG A 106 -10.11 16.11 11.73
C ARG A 106 -9.71 15.99 10.28
N VAL A 107 -8.61 15.30 10.07
CA VAL A 107 -8.18 14.83 8.75
C VAL A 107 -8.12 13.30 8.82
N VAL A 108 -8.61 12.62 7.82
CA VAL A 108 -8.52 11.16 7.71
C VAL A 108 -7.92 10.79 6.37
N THR A 109 -6.92 9.90 6.37
CA THR A 109 -6.45 9.26 5.14
C THR A 109 -7.25 7.99 4.89
N VAL A 110 -7.87 7.89 3.72
CA VAL A 110 -8.58 6.70 3.23
C VAL A 110 -7.76 6.12 2.09
N HIS A 111 -7.01 5.05 2.37
CA HIS A 111 -6.16 4.40 1.38
C HIS A 111 -6.95 3.66 0.31
N ASP A 112 -8.03 2.99 0.70
CA ASP A 112 -8.92 2.27 -0.20
C ASP A 112 -10.33 2.09 0.38
N LEU A 113 -11.24 1.62 -0.45
CA LEU A 113 -12.57 1.18 -0.08
C LEU A 113 -12.83 -0.29 -0.49
N ILE A 114 -11.79 -1.13 -0.41
CA ILE A 114 -11.83 -2.53 -0.79
C ILE A 114 -12.97 -3.30 -0.10
N TYR A 115 -13.27 -2.97 1.16
CA TYR A 115 -14.37 -3.57 1.91
C TYR A 115 -15.76 -3.32 1.29
N ARG A 116 -15.87 -2.31 0.42
CA ARG A 116 -17.09 -2.00 -0.35
C ARG A 116 -17.09 -2.65 -1.73
N ARG A 117 -15.96 -2.58 -2.44
CA ARG A 117 -15.81 -3.12 -3.81
C ARG A 117 -15.72 -4.65 -3.80
N PHE A 118 -15.07 -5.24 -2.78
CA PHE A 118 -14.86 -6.68 -2.61
C PHE A 118 -15.29 -7.12 -1.21
N PRO A 119 -16.63 -7.21 -0.95
CA PRO A 119 -17.14 -7.57 0.38
C PRO A 119 -16.59 -8.90 0.90
N ASP A 120 -16.36 -9.86 0.01
CA ASP A 120 -15.86 -11.19 0.34
C ASP A 120 -14.37 -11.22 0.71
N ALA A 121 -13.61 -10.17 0.34
CA ALA A 121 -12.21 -10.02 0.74
C ALA A 121 -12.06 -9.78 2.25
N HIS A 122 -13.12 -9.37 2.91
CA HIS A 122 -13.18 -9.11 4.35
C HIS A 122 -14.43 -9.75 4.96
N ALA A 123 -14.27 -10.91 5.61
CA ALA A 123 -15.36 -11.59 6.29
C ALA A 123 -15.47 -11.24 7.79
N GLY A 124 -16.66 -11.42 8.36
CA GLY A 124 -16.92 -11.36 9.79
C GLY A 124 -16.95 -9.95 10.40
N LEU A 125 -16.69 -9.86 11.71
CA LEU A 125 -16.78 -8.62 12.50
C LEU A 125 -15.87 -7.49 12.01
N ARG A 126 -14.77 -7.81 11.31
CA ARG A 126 -13.89 -6.79 10.73
C ARG A 126 -14.58 -6.02 9.61
N ALA A 127 -15.28 -6.73 8.73
CA ALA A 127 -16.02 -6.10 7.63
C ALA A 127 -17.14 -5.19 8.16
N LEU A 128 -17.88 -5.65 9.19
CA LEU A 128 -18.93 -4.85 9.81
C LEU A 128 -18.36 -3.59 10.46
N GLY A 129 -17.24 -3.72 11.19
CA GLY A 129 -16.56 -2.57 11.80
C GLY A 129 -16.13 -1.53 10.76
N MET A 130 -15.51 -1.95 9.66
CA MET A 130 -15.09 -1.03 8.58
C MET A 130 -16.30 -0.36 7.91
N ARG A 131 -17.40 -1.09 7.70
CA ARG A 131 -18.65 -0.54 7.14
C ARG A 131 -19.29 0.55 7.98
N MET A 132 -19.01 0.61 9.28
CA MET A 132 -19.54 1.63 10.20
C MET A 132 -18.50 2.73 10.46
N LEU A 133 -17.26 2.35 10.78
CA LEU A 133 -16.25 3.31 11.25
C LEU A 133 -15.67 4.17 10.12
N VAL A 134 -15.48 3.61 8.91
CA VAL A 134 -14.95 4.39 7.79
C VAL A 134 -15.95 5.48 7.35
N PRO A 135 -17.25 5.20 7.10
CA PRO A 135 -18.21 6.27 6.82
C PRO A 135 -18.36 7.28 7.95
N LEU A 136 -18.25 6.85 9.22
CA LEU A 136 -18.26 7.77 10.36
C LEU A 136 -17.07 8.72 10.30
N ALA A 137 -15.85 8.19 10.14
CA ALA A 137 -14.63 9.00 10.05
C ALA A 137 -14.70 9.99 8.87
N VAL A 138 -15.10 9.52 7.67
CA VAL A 138 -15.27 10.35 6.48
C VAL A 138 -16.27 11.47 6.69
N ARG A 139 -17.44 11.18 7.26
CA ARG A 139 -18.48 12.20 7.53
C ARG A 139 -18.06 13.24 8.55
N ARG A 140 -17.28 12.83 9.55
CA ARG A 140 -16.86 13.67 10.69
C ARG A 140 -15.55 14.41 10.45
N SER A 141 -14.80 14.09 9.40
CA SER A 141 -13.57 14.77 9.07
C SER A 141 -13.82 16.07 8.30
N ASP A 142 -13.02 17.08 8.58
CA ASP A 142 -13.03 18.36 7.86
C ASP A 142 -12.42 18.19 6.46
N ARG A 143 -11.34 17.40 6.35
CA ARG A 143 -10.70 17.02 5.09
C ARG A 143 -10.46 15.50 5.03
N ILE A 144 -10.50 14.96 3.83
CA ILE A 144 -10.20 13.56 3.55
C ILE A 144 -9.01 13.53 2.59
N ILE A 145 -7.97 12.81 2.98
CA ILE A 145 -6.82 12.52 2.12
C ILE A 145 -7.03 11.14 1.51
N THR A 146 -6.64 10.98 0.25
CA THR A 146 -6.63 9.68 -0.43
C THR A 146 -5.45 9.59 -1.37
N ASP A 147 -4.92 8.38 -1.56
CA ASP A 147 -3.66 8.15 -2.27
C ASP A 147 -3.81 8.28 -3.79
N SER A 148 -5.03 8.19 -4.33
CA SER A 148 -5.30 8.18 -5.77
C SER A 148 -6.60 8.84 -6.15
N ALA A 149 -6.71 9.29 -7.41
CA ALA A 149 -7.97 9.75 -7.99
C ALA A 149 -9.00 8.62 -8.07
N SER A 150 -8.55 7.37 -8.17
CA SER A 150 -9.43 6.20 -8.12
C SER A 150 -10.15 6.09 -6.79
N THR A 151 -9.43 6.14 -5.66
CA THR A 151 -10.04 6.12 -4.32
C THR A 151 -10.91 7.36 -4.07
N LYS A 152 -10.54 8.53 -4.63
CA LYS A 152 -11.39 9.73 -4.60
C LYS A 152 -12.73 9.46 -5.28
N ARG A 153 -12.75 8.86 -6.46
CA ARG A 153 -13.99 8.46 -7.15
C ARG A 153 -14.84 7.53 -6.29
N ASP A 154 -14.22 6.52 -5.69
CA ASP A 154 -14.92 5.59 -4.80
C ASP A 154 -15.52 6.28 -3.57
N LEU A 155 -14.84 7.24 -2.96
CA LEU A 155 -15.39 8.05 -1.85
C LEU A 155 -16.63 8.83 -2.26
N ILE A 156 -16.63 9.40 -3.47
CA ILE A 156 -17.77 10.14 -4.03
C ILE A 156 -18.92 9.16 -4.32
N GLU A 157 -18.65 8.10 -5.08
CA GLU A 157 -19.67 7.15 -5.55
C GLU A 157 -20.28 6.31 -4.42
N LEU A 158 -19.44 5.76 -3.54
CA LEU A 158 -19.87 4.76 -2.55
C LEU A 158 -20.27 5.35 -1.21
N LEU A 159 -19.76 6.55 -0.87
CA LEU A 159 -20.03 7.20 0.42
C LEU A 159 -20.72 8.56 0.28
N GLY A 160 -20.95 9.06 -0.95
CA GLY A 160 -21.55 10.37 -1.20
C GLY A 160 -20.72 11.54 -0.66
N THR A 161 -19.39 11.37 -0.60
CA THR A 161 -18.49 12.38 -0.04
C THR A 161 -18.38 13.58 -0.99
N PRO A 162 -18.59 14.83 -0.52
CA PRO A 162 -18.39 16.00 -1.36
C PRO A 162 -16.96 16.09 -1.90
N GLU A 163 -16.81 16.27 -3.20
CA GLU A 163 -15.51 16.31 -3.87
C GLU A 163 -14.57 17.36 -3.27
N ALA A 164 -15.11 18.53 -2.93
CA ALA A 164 -14.37 19.65 -2.35
C ALA A 164 -13.67 19.31 -1.02
N ARG A 165 -14.08 18.25 -0.32
CA ARG A 165 -13.48 17.79 0.93
C ARG A 165 -12.35 16.77 0.74
N ILE A 166 -12.11 16.32 -0.50
CA ILE A 166 -11.18 15.22 -0.79
C ILE A 166 -9.91 15.77 -1.44
N ASP A 167 -8.78 15.52 -0.83
CA ASP A 167 -7.44 15.84 -1.34
C ASP A 167 -6.74 14.55 -1.81
N VAL A 168 -6.30 14.53 -3.06
CA VAL A 168 -5.47 13.44 -3.58
C VAL A 168 -4.02 13.72 -3.23
N VAL A 169 -3.43 12.83 -2.45
CA VAL A 169 -2.06 12.91 -1.96
C VAL A 169 -1.35 11.59 -2.29
N PRO A 170 -0.73 11.46 -3.46
CA PRO A 170 -0.03 10.25 -3.85
C PRO A 170 1.06 9.87 -2.85
N LEU A 171 1.23 8.58 -2.63
CA LEU A 171 2.32 8.05 -1.82
C LEU A 171 3.66 8.25 -2.53
N GLY A 172 4.73 8.30 -1.76
CA GLY A 172 6.09 8.37 -2.27
C GLY A 172 6.77 7.02 -2.38
N ILE A 173 7.93 7.00 -2.98
CA ILE A 173 8.87 5.88 -2.93
C ILE A 173 10.02 6.23 -1.98
N GLY A 174 10.41 5.30 -1.12
CA GLY A 174 11.52 5.48 -0.18
C GLY A 174 12.89 5.28 -0.83
N ALA A 175 13.94 5.60 -0.09
CA ALA A 175 15.31 5.36 -0.53
C ALA A 175 15.55 3.85 -0.76
N LEU A 176 16.09 3.51 -1.93
CA LEU A 176 16.28 2.12 -2.38
C LEU A 176 17.46 1.41 -1.73
N GLU A 177 18.44 2.16 -1.23
CA GLU A 177 19.74 1.62 -0.79
C GLU A 177 19.83 1.38 0.73
N ARG A 178 18.72 1.02 1.37
CA ARG A 178 18.71 0.81 2.83
C ARG A 178 19.31 -0.53 3.26
N VAL A 179 19.35 -1.52 2.37
CA VAL A 179 19.79 -2.89 2.68
C VAL A 179 20.64 -3.44 1.54
N ALA A 180 21.79 -4.04 1.88
CA ALA A 180 22.60 -4.76 0.90
C ALA A 180 21.82 -5.98 0.38
N PRO A 181 21.73 -6.17 -0.95
CA PRO A 181 20.98 -7.29 -1.53
C PRO A 181 21.72 -8.61 -1.32
N LEU A 182 20.97 -9.68 -1.11
CA LEU A 182 21.50 -11.03 -1.16
C LEU A 182 22.01 -11.35 -2.58
N GLY A 183 23.14 -12.07 -2.66
CA GLY A 183 23.76 -12.40 -3.95
C GLY A 183 22.92 -13.33 -4.81
N GLU A 184 23.04 -13.22 -6.17
CA GLU A 184 22.24 -14.01 -7.10
C GLU A 184 22.40 -15.52 -6.90
N ALA A 185 23.61 -16.02 -6.73
CA ALA A 185 23.85 -17.46 -6.50
C ALA A 185 23.13 -17.98 -5.26
N GLN A 186 23.16 -17.22 -4.16
CA GLN A 186 22.49 -17.57 -2.91
C GLN A 186 20.96 -17.57 -3.07
N LEU A 187 20.41 -16.61 -3.84
CA LEU A 187 18.96 -16.54 -4.12
C LEU A 187 18.50 -17.71 -5.00
N ARG A 188 19.30 -18.04 -6.05
CA ARG A 188 18.99 -19.14 -6.95
C ARG A 188 18.98 -20.48 -6.21
N GLU A 189 19.94 -20.69 -5.32
CA GLU A 189 19.98 -21.88 -4.45
C GLU A 189 18.81 -21.88 -3.45
N ARG A 190 18.66 -20.80 -2.68
CA ARG A 190 17.66 -20.71 -1.60
C ARG A 190 16.21 -20.90 -2.08
N PHE A 191 15.88 -20.34 -3.23
CA PHE A 191 14.52 -20.41 -3.78
C PHE A 191 14.38 -21.40 -4.93
N ALA A 192 15.40 -22.23 -5.19
CA ALA A 192 15.40 -23.23 -6.27
C ALA A 192 15.01 -22.62 -7.64
N LEU A 193 15.61 -21.48 -8.02
CA LEU A 193 15.24 -20.72 -9.20
C LEU A 193 15.78 -21.34 -10.50
N GLY A 194 16.85 -22.16 -10.43
CA GLY A 194 17.56 -22.67 -11.61
C GLY A 194 18.18 -21.53 -12.42
N GLU A 195 18.37 -21.75 -13.72
CA GLU A 195 18.97 -20.77 -14.65
C GLU A 195 17.94 -19.98 -15.46
N ARG A 196 16.65 -20.33 -15.36
CA ARG A 196 15.59 -19.67 -16.11
C ARG A 196 15.43 -18.20 -15.66
N PRO A 197 14.99 -17.30 -16.56
CA PRO A 197 14.53 -15.98 -16.16
C PRO A 197 13.47 -16.08 -15.08
N LEU A 198 13.37 -15.08 -14.21
CA LEU A 198 12.32 -15.02 -13.20
C LEU A 198 11.50 -13.74 -13.32
N LEU A 199 10.22 -13.84 -13.00
CA LEU A 199 9.31 -12.72 -12.83
C LEU A 199 8.81 -12.70 -11.38
N LEU A 200 8.65 -11.49 -10.85
CA LEU A 200 8.11 -11.29 -9.51
C LEU A 200 6.64 -10.92 -9.55
N ALA A 201 5.88 -11.40 -8.57
CA ALA A 201 4.58 -10.87 -8.19
C ALA A 201 4.51 -10.82 -6.67
N LEU A 202 4.33 -9.65 -6.10
CA LEU A 202 4.43 -9.39 -4.67
C LEU A 202 3.09 -8.93 -4.12
N SER A 203 2.44 -9.77 -3.32
CA SER A 203 1.19 -9.41 -2.64
C SER A 203 0.82 -10.40 -1.54
N ALA A 204 -0.04 -10.00 -0.60
CA ALA A 204 -0.75 -10.96 0.23
C ALA A 204 -1.66 -11.82 -0.67
N LYS A 205 -1.74 -13.14 -0.40
CA LYS A 205 -2.53 -14.08 -1.20
C LYS A 205 -4.02 -13.89 -0.91
N ARG A 206 -4.65 -12.96 -1.63
CA ARG A 206 -6.08 -12.64 -1.49
C ARG A 206 -6.78 -12.62 -2.85
N PRO A 207 -8.08 -12.95 -2.94
CA PRO A 207 -8.80 -13.03 -4.21
C PRO A 207 -8.67 -11.80 -5.10
N HIS A 208 -8.79 -10.58 -4.54
CA HIS A 208 -8.67 -9.34 -5.31
C HIS A 208 -7.27 -9.06 -5.88
N LYS A 209 -6.24 -9.77 -5.43
CA LYS A 209 -4.89 -9.72 -6.03
C LYS A 209 -4.79 -10.54 -7.31
N ASN A 210 -5.84 -11.29 -7.63
CA ASN A 210 -6.03 -11.98 -8.91
C ASN A 210 -4.90 -12.94 -9.32
N LEU A 211 -4.27 -13.56 -8.32
CA LEU A 211 -3.19 -14.52 -8.58
C LEU A 211 -3.69 -15.77 -9.31
N ALA A 212 -4.97 -16.10 -9.20
CA ALA A 212 -5.57 -17.22 -9.94
C ALA A 212 -5.51 -16.98 -11.46
N ALA A 213 -5.91 -15.79 -11.94
CA ALA A 213 -5.81 -15.46 -13.36
C ALA A 213 -4.35 -15.36 -13.83
N LEU A 214 -3.42 -14.93 -12.95
CA LEU A 214 -1.99 -14.97 -13.27
C LEU A 214 -1.49 -16.41 -13.49
N LEU A 215 -1.92 -17.37 -12.66
CA LEU A 215 -1.56 -18.78 -12.83
C LEU A 215 -2.16 -19.35 -14.14
N GLU A 216 -3.39 -18.99 -14.50
CA GLU A 216 -3.98 -19.35 -15.79
C GLU A 216 -3.18 -18.78 -16.96
N ALA A 217 -2.84 -17.49 -16.89
CA ALA A 217 -1.99 -16.85 -17.89
C ALA A 217 -0.63 -17.53 -18.01
N TRP A 218 -0.05 -17.95 -16.88
CA TRP A 218 1.24 -18.67 -16.86
C TRP A 218 1.17 -20.00 -17.62
N ALA A 219 0.05 -20.71 -17.50
CA ALA A 219 -0.17 -21.95 -18.22
C ALA A 219 -0.28 -21.76 -19.75
N LEU A 220 -0.64 -20.57 -20.21
CA LEU A 220 -0.74 -20.22 -21.64
C LEU A 220 0.61 -19.87 -22.28
N LEU A 221 1.66 -19.64 -21.49
CA LEU A 221 2.98 -19.26 -22.02
C LEU A 221 3.66 -20.46 -22.68
N GLU A 222 4.21 -20.26 -23.87
CA GLU A 222 5.01 -21.29 -24.57
C GLU A 222 6.33 -21.57 -23.85
N THR A 223 7.00 -20.49 -23.42
CA THR A 223 8.22 -20.58 -22.62
C THR A 223 7.95 -19.93 -21.26
N ARG A 224 7.99 -20.74 -20.20
CA ARG A 224 7.66 -20.31 -18.85
C ARG A 224 8.91 -19.94 -18.07
N PRO A 225 9.04 -18.69 -17.61
CA PRO A 225 10.05 -18.33 -16.60
C PRO A 225 9.69 -18.90 -15.23
N ILE A 226 10.51 -18.65 -14.23
CA ILE A 226 10.12 -18.90 -12.83
C ILE A 226 9.24 -17.74 -12.37
N LEU A 227 8.08 -18.07 -11.78
CA LEU A 227 7.20 -17.11 -11.11
C LEU A 227 7.48 -17.13 -9.60
N VAL A 228 7.94 -16.01 -9.03
CA VAL A 228 8.12 -15.87 -7.59
C VAL A 228 6.94 -15.08 -7.01
N LEU A 229 6.08 -15.78 -6.29
CA LEU A 229 4.90 -15.21 -5.61
C LEU A 229 5.24 -14.89 -4.15
N GLY A 230 5.91 -13.75 -3.91
CA GLY A 230 6.27 -13.26 -2.58
C GLY A 230 5.08 -12.61 -1.84
N GLY A 231 5.18 -12.53 -0.51
CA GLY A 231 4.23 -11.84 0.36
C GLY A 231 3.49 -12.76 1.31
N TYR A 232 2.66 -12.18 2.19
CA TYR A 232 2.00 -12.91 3.27
C TYR A 232 1.17 -14.09 2.78
N PRO A 233 1.38 -15.30 3.32
CA PRO A 233 0.51 -16.44 3.09
C PRO A 233 -0.85 -16.20 3.76
N THR A 234 -1.91 -16.71 3.13
CA THR A 234 -3.26 -16.73 3.69
C THR A 234 -3.87 -18.12 3.43
N ALA A 235 -5.06 -18.37 3.97
CA ALA A 235 -5.77 -19.63 3.68
C ALA A 235 -6.01 -19.83 2.16
N TYR A 236 -6.11 -18.75 1.39
CA TYR A 236 -6.29 -18.77 -0.07
C TYR A 236 -5.06 -19.30 -0.83
N GLU A 237 -3.86 -19.27 -0.23
CA GLU A 237 -2.65 -19.80 -0.88
C GLU A 237 -2.78 -21.30 -1.20
N ARG A 238 -3.48 -22.07 -0.36
CA ARG A 238 -3.71 -23.50 -0.62
C ARG A 238 -4.44 -23.71 -1.95
N GLU A 239 -5.50 -22.95 -2.17
CA GLU A 239 -6.31 -22.98 -3.40
C GLU A 239 -5.49 -22.61 -4.65
N LEU A 240 -4.61 -21.60 -4.51
CA LEU A 240 -3.69 -21.21 -5.57
C LEU A 240 -2.67 -22.31 -5.90
N ARG A 241 -2.14 -23.00 -4.90
CA ARG A 241 -1.21 -24.15 -5.09
C ARG A 241 -1.90 -25.33 -5.78
N GLU A 242 -3.11 -25.67 -5.36
CA GLU A 242 -3.92 -26.71 -6.00
C GLU A 242 -4.23 -26.35 -7.46
N ARG A 243 -4.52 -25.08 -7.74
CA ARG A 243 -4.70 -24.57 -9.10
C ARG A 243 -3.44 -24.68 -9.95
N ALA A 244 -2.28 -24.31 -9.41
CA ALA A 244 -0.99 -24.47 -10.11
C ALA A 244 -0.70 -25.93 -10.46
N GLN A 245 -1.05 -26.88 -9.57
CA GLN A 245 -0.94 -28.32 -9.85
C GLN A 245 -1.88 -28.74 -10.98
N THR A 246 -3.15 -28.34 -10.92
CA THR A 246 -4.16 -28.67 -11.96
C THR A 246 -3.76 -28.12 -13.32
N LEU A 247 -3.15 -26.93 -13.37
CA LEU A 247 -2.66 -26.30 -14.59
C LEU A 247 -1.31 -26.86 -15.07
N GLY A 248 -0.68 -27.78 -14.33
CA GLY A 248 0.62 -28.38 -14.72
C GLY A 248 1.80 -27.40 -14.67
N ILE A 249 1.72 -26.36 -13.82
CA ILE A 249 2.75 -25.31 -13.70
C ILE A 249 3.37 -25.24 -12.31
N ALA A 250 3.10 -26.20 -11.43
CA ALA A 250 3.57 -26.17 -10.04
C ALA A 250 5.10 -26.01 -9.91
N GLU A 251 5.85 -26.66 -10.84
CA GLU A 251 7.32 -26.59 -10.88
C GLU A 251 7.86 -25.24 -11.39
N ASP A 252 7.00 -24.38 -11.93
CA ASP A 252 7.37 -23.06 -12.41
C ASP A 252 7.17 -21.98 -11.35
N VAL A 253 6.45 -22.29 -10.26
CA VAL A 253 6.03 -21.29 -9.23
C VAL A 253 6.81 -21.49 -7.94
N ARG A 254 7.31 -20.39 -7.37
CA ARG A 254 7.95 -20.34 -6.05
C ARG A 254 7.10 -19.53 -5.08
N TRP A 255 6.96 -20.05 -3.87
CA TRP A 255 6.13 -19.48 -2.82
C TRP A 255 6.97 -19.19 -1.58
N PRO A 256 7.85 -18.16 -1.61
CA PRO A 256 8.77 -17.90 -0.50
C PRO A 256 8.07 -17.41 0.77
N GLY A 257 6.80 -17.06 0.70
CA GLY A 257 6.12 -16.40 1.81
C GLY A 257 6.59 -14.96 1.97
N TRP A 258 6.82 -14.55 3.22
CA TRP A 258 7.41 -13.24 3.53
C TRP A 258 8.90 -13.24 3.22
N LEU A 259 9.33 -12.29 2.43
CA LEU A 259 10.73 -12.09 2.06
C LEU A 259 11.40 -11.12 3.02
N GLN A 260 12.64 -11.41 3.42
CA GLN A 260 13.47 -10.45 4.14
C GLN A 260 13.90 -9.33 3.18
N ALA A 261 14.31 -8.19 3.74
CA ALA A 261 14.63 -7.01 2.93
C ALA A 261 15.78 -7.25 1.95
N ASP A 262 16.84 -7.96 2.38
CA ASP A 262 18.00 -8.33 1.55
C ASP A 262 17.65 -9.32 0.44
N GLU A 263 16.75 -10.29 0.73
CA GLU A 263 16.22 -11.23 -0.25
C GLU A 263 15.40 -10.52 -1.31
N LEU A 264 14.50 -9.62 -0.86
CA LEU A 264 13.64 -8.86 -1.76
C LEU A 264 14.44 -7.93 -2.66
N GLU A 265 15.42 -7.20 -2.13
CA GLU A 265 16.31 -6.35 -2.93
C GLU A 265 17.13 -7.17 -3.94
N GLY A 266 17.61 -8.33 -3.54
CA GLY A 266 18.32 -9.24 -4.44
C GLY A 266 17.41 -9.80 -5.54
N LEU A 267 16.18 -10.23 -5.22
CA LEU A 267 15.22 -10.71 -6.19
C LEU A 267 14.81 -9.62 -7.19
N TRP A 268 14.64 -8.37 -6.75
CA TRP A 268 14.42 -7.24 -7.64
C TRP A 268 15.54 -7.10 -8.68
N ARG A 269 16.81 -7.22 -8.27
CA ARG A 269 17.97 -7.06 -9.14
C ARG A 269 18.08 -8.13 -10.23
N ILE A 270 17.71 -9.37 -9.91
CA ILE A 270 17.82 -10.49 -10.85
C ILE A 270 16.52 -10.78 -11.63
N SER A 271 15.44 -10.05 -11.33
CA SER A 271 14.16 -10.25 -12.01
C SER A 271 14.18 -9.68 -13.43
N ALA A 272 13.62 -10.44 -14.37
CA ALA A 272 13.37 -9.96 -15.73
C ALA A 272 12.22 -8.94 -15.77
N GLY A 273 11.30 -8.99 -14.80
CA GLY A 273 10.18 -8.06 -14.69
C GLY A 273 9.27 -8.34 -13.50
N PHE A 274 8.28 -7.48 -13.36
CA PHE A 274 7.27 -7.53 -12.31
C PHE A 274 5.87 -7.58 -12.90
N VAL A 275 5.03 -8.49 -12.38
CA VAL A 275 3.65 -8.66 -12.84
C VAL A 275 2.69 -8.38 -11.69
N PHE A 276 1.72 -7.49 -11.91
CA PHE A 276 0.79 -7.06 -10.87
C PHE A 276 -0.67 -7.09 -11.37
N PRO A 277 -1.36 -8.25 -11.27
CA PRO A 277 -2.65 -8.50 -11.90
C PRO A 277 -3.86 -8.08 -11.08
N SER A 278 -3.69 -7.28 -10.03
CA SER A 278 -4.73 -6.92 -9.06
C SER A 278 -6.00 -6.37 -9.72
N LEU A 279 -7.15 -6.81 -9.22
CA LEU A 279 -8.47 -6.30 -9.62
C LEU A 279 -8.80 -4.95 -8.98
N TYR A 280 -8.14 -4.64 -7.88
CA TYR A 280 -8.35 -3.39 -7.14
C TYR A 280 -7.16 -3.06 -6.25
N GLU A 281 -6.72 -1.80 -6.30
CA GLU A 281 -5.72 -1.21 -5.43
C GLU A 281 -6.12 0.21 -5.05
N GLY A 282 -5.79 0.63 -3.83
CA GLY A 282 -5.92 2.02 -3.43
C GLY A 282 -4.86 2.91 -4.08
N PHE A 283 -3.64 2.35 -4.27
CA PHE A 283 -2.55 3.05 -4.93
C PHE A 283 -1.74 2.13 -5.85
N GLY A 284 -0.92 1.23 -5.31
CA GLY A 284 -0.06 0.34 -6.08
C GLY A 284 1.43 0.56 -5.82
N LEU A 285 1.82 0.73 -4.55
CA LEU A 285 3.22 0.88 -4.16
C LEU A 285 4.16 -0.14 -4.82
N PRO A 286 3.83 -1.45 -4.92
CA PRO A 286 4.72 -2.41 -5.56
C PRO A 286 5.06 -2.11 -7.02
N VAL A 287 4.17 -1.43 -7.75
CA VAL A 287 4.43 -0.97 -9.12
C VAL A 287 5.53 0.10 -9.13
N LEU A 288 5.42 1.09 -8.22
CA LEU A 288 6.46 2.11 -8.08
C LEU A 288 7.77 1.54 -7.55
N GLU A 289 7.72 0.58 -6.64
CA GLU A 289 8.89 -0.10 -6.10
C GLU A 289 9.68 -0.82 -7.19
N ALA A 290 8.99 -1.51 -8.11
CA ALA A 290 9.58 -2.13 -9.28
C ALA A 290 10.20 -1.08 -10.22
N MET A 291 9.44 -0.04 -10.57
CA MET A 291 9.87 1.03 -11.46
C MET A 291 11.11 1.76 -10.93
N ALA A 292 11.14 2.07 -9.64
CA ALA A 292 12.26 2.75 -8.99
C ALA A 292 13.57 1.94 -9.03
N ARG A 293 13.46 0.61 -9.13
CA ARG A 293 14.59 -0.31 -9.29
C ARG A 293 14.93 -0.63 -10.76
N GLY A 294 14.27 0.05 -11.70
CA GLY A 294 14.44 -0.18 -13.13
C GLY A 294 13.89 -1.54 -13.58
N VAL A 295 13.00 -2.16 -12.81
CA VAL A 295 12.32 -3.39 -13.19
C VAL A 295 11.11 -3.03 -14.06
N VAL A 296 11.00 -3.65 -15.24
CA VAL A 296 9.87 -3.41 -16.13
C VAL A 296 8.61 -4.04 -15.57
N VAL A 297 7.51 -3.30 -15.66
CA VAL A 297 6.24 -3.66 -15.04
C VAL A 297 5.22 -4.05 -16.13
N ALA A 298 4.51 -5.15 -15.89
CA ALA A 298 3.24 -5.47 -16.52
C ALA A 298 2.15 -5.44 -15.42
N CYS A 299 1.16 -4.57 -15.55
CA CYS A 299 0.13 -4.46 -14.52
C CYS A 299 -1.28 -4.27 -15.10
N SER A 300 -2.26 -4.49 -14.23
CA SER A 300 -3.68 -4.40 -14.56
C SER A 300 -4.10 -2.96 -14.90
N THR A 301 -5.14 -2.83 -15.74
CA THR A 301 -5.84 -1.56 -16.01
C THR A 301 -6.84 -1.17 -14.91
N ALA A 302 -6.90 -1.90 -13.80
CA ALA A 302 -7.91 -1.69 -12.76
C ALA A 302 -7.52 -0.62 -11.74
N ALA A 303 -8.53 0.09 -11.24
CA ALA A 303 -8.46 1.04 -10.13
C ALA A 303 -7.38 2.13 -10.29
N SER A 304 -6.42 2.21 -9.35
CA SER A 304 -5.35 3.21 -9.34
C SER A 304 -4.14 2.85 -10.20
N LEU A 305 -4.04 1.60 -10.69
CA LEU A 305 -2.83 1.13 -11.36
C LEU A 305 -2.47 1.90 -12.64
N PRO A 306 -3.42 2.25 -13.54
CA PRO A 306 -3.12 3.10 -14.69
C PRO A 306 -2.66 4.51 -14.29
N GLU A 307 -3.21 5.06 -13.19
CA GLU A 307 -2.83 6.37 -12.66
C GLU A 307 -1.39 6.36 -12.15
N VAL A 308 -0.97 5.27 -11.49
CA VAL A 308 0.39 5.12 -10.96
C VAL A 308 1.38 4.79 -12.05
N ALA A 309 1.05 3.85 -12.93
CA ALA A 309 1.94 3.36 -13.97
C ALA A 309 2.15 4.38 -15.11
N GLY A 310 1.14 5.18 -15.45
CA GLY A 310 1.18 6.07 -16.61
C GLY A 310 1.46 5.28 -17.89
N ASP A 311 2.39 5.76 -18.69
CA ASP A 311 2.88 5.14 -19.94
C ASP A 311 4.12 4.25 -19.73
N ALA A 312 4.48 3.99 -18.46
CA ALA A 312 5.73 3.33 -18.08
C ALA A 312 5.57 1.81 -17.81
N ALA A 313 4.42 1.22 -18.16
CA ALA A 313 4.15 -0.20 -17.96
C ALA A 313 3.40 -0.82 -19.15
N LEU A 314 3.47 -2.15 -19.27
CA LEU A 314 2.56 -2.92 -20.10
C LEU A 314 1.24 -3.08 -19.34
N LEU A 315 0.17 -2.46 -19.82
CA LEU A 315 -1.15 -2.55 -19.21
C LEU A 315 -1.97 -3.67 -19.85
N PHE A 316 -2.69 -4.44 -19.01
CA PHE A 316 -3.56 -5.52 -19.48
C PHE A 316 -4.90 -5.53 -18.74
N ASP A 317 -5.93 -6.10 -19.36
CA ASP A 317 -7.20 -6.40 -18.71
C ASP A 317 -7.00 -7.56 -17.72
N PRO A 318 -7.20 -7.34 -16.42
CA PRO A 318 -7.02 -8.37 -15.39
C PRO A 318 -8.06 -9.49 -15.46
N ALA A 319 -9.16 -9.30 -16.18
CA ALA A 319 -10.21 -10.31 -16.37
C ALA A 319 -9.86 -11.31 -17.48
N ASP A 320 -8.86 -11.00 -18.31
CA ASP A 320 -8.44 -11.86 -19.44
C ASP A 320 -7.06 -12.46 -19.19
N PRO A 321 -6.96 -13.77 -18.84
CA PRO A 321 -5.69 -14.47 -18.67
C PRO A 321 -4.82 -14.46 -19.94
N ARG A 322 -5.40 -14.38 -21.13
CA ARG A 322 -4.64 -14.28 -22.38
C ARG A 322 -3.96 -12.92 -22.50
N ALA A 323 -4.67 -11.82 -22.18
CA ALA A 323 -4.07 -10.49 -22.15
C ALA A 323 -2.91 -10.39 -21.14
N ILE A 324 -3.03 -11.07 -19.99
CA ILE A 324 -1.94 -11.18 -19.01
C ILE A 324 -0.76 -11.95 -19.61
N ALA A 325 -1.01 -13.09 -20.27
CA ALA A 325 0.03 -13.90 -20.90
C ALA A 325 0.75 -13.13 -22.01
N ASP A 326 0.02 -12.43 -22.88
CA ASP A 326 0.57 -11.61 -23.97
C ASP A 326 1.47 -10.48 -23.43
N ALA A 327 1.07 -9.82 -22.35
CA ALA A 327 1.89 -8.80 -21.69
C ALA A 327 3.18 -9.39 -21.08
N ILE A 328 3.09 -10.58 -20.47
CA ILE A 328 4.27 -11.30 -19.96
C ILE A 328 5.20 -11.71 -21.11
N ALA A 329 4.67 -12.24 -22.18
CA ALA A 329 5.45 -12.64 -23.37
C ALA A 329 6.17 -11.43 -24.00
N ALA A 330 5.47 -10.30 -24.14
CA ALA A 330 6.05 -9.04 -24.61
C ALA A 330 7.19 -8.54 -23.70
N LEU A 331 7.01 -8.63 -22.38
CA LEU A 331 8.03 -8.26 -21.40
C LEU A 331 9.29 -9.15 -21.56
N LEU A 332 9.11 -10.46 -21.70
CA LEU A 332 10.21 -11.43 -21.85
C LEU A 332 10.91 -11.34 -23.20
N ALA A 333 10.21 -10.93 -24.25
CA ALA A 333 10.81 -10.74 -25.57
C ALA A 333 11.89 -9.64 -25.58
N GLY A 334 11.85 -8.71 -24.62
CA GLY A 334 12.85 -7.66 -24.49
C GLY A 334 12.85 -6.66 -25.64
N GLY A 335 14.03 -6.15 -25.96
CA GLY A 335 14.23 -5.22 -27.08
C GLY A 335 13.97 -3.75 -26.75
N ALA A 336 14.06 -2.90 -27.76
CA ALA A 336 14.06 -1.44 -27.58
C ALA A 336 12.78 -0.88 -26.94
N ALA A 337 11.63 -1.53 -27.12
CA ALA A 337 10.38 -1.12 -26.50
C ALA A 337 10.42 -1.33 -24.97
N ILE A 338 10.94 -2.47 -24.52
CA ILE A 338 11.07 -2.81 -23.10
C ILE A 338 12.10 -1.90 -22.42
N GLU A 339 13.21 -1.59 -23.09
CA GLU A 339 14.20 -0.64 -22.55
C GLU A 339 13.63 0.79 -22.43
N ARG A 340 12.76 1.21 -23.35
CA ARG A 340 12.03 2.48 -23.22
C ARG A 340 11.10 2.49 -22.01
N LEU A 341 10.38 1.38 -21.76
CA LEU A 341 9.52 1.24 -20.58
C LEU A 341 10.34 1.25 -19.27
N ARG A 342 11.51 0.60 -19.26
CA ARG A 342 12.44 0.65 -18.13
C ARG A 342 12.84 2.08 -17.79
N ALA A 343 13.28 2.83 -18.80
CA ALA A 343 13.68 4.23 -18.63
C ALA A 343 12.50 5.13 -18.26
N ALA A 344 11.31 4.89 -18.80
CA ALA A 344 10.08 5.59 -18.42
C ALA A 344 9.69 5.29 -16.98
N GLY A 345 9.82 4.03 -16.52
CA GLY A 345 9.54 3.61 -15.15
C GLY A 345 10.41 4.33 -14.12
N LEU A 346 11.71 4.43 -14.37
CA LEU A 346 12.62 5.17 -13.50
C LEU A 346 12.24 6.66 -13.39
N ARG A 347 11.91 7.30 -14.52
CA ARG A 347 11.42 8.70 -14.49
C ARG A 347 10.10 8.81 -13.73
N ARG A 348 9.16 7.92 -14.02
CA ARG A 348 7.84 7.91 -13.38
C ARG A 348 7.92 7.75 -11.86
N ALA A 349 8.72 6.81 -11.37
CA ALA A 349 8.95 6.63 -9.94
C ALA A 349 9.51 7.89 -9.29
N GLY A 350 10.40 8.63 -9.96
CA GLY A 350 10.96 9.89 -9.48
C GLY A 350 9.95 11.03 -9.26
N GLU A 351 8.74 10.92 -9.85
CA GLU A 351 7.66 11.89 -9.63
C GLU A 351 6.93 11.69 -8.28
N PHE A 352 7.11 10.53 -7.65
CA PHE A 352 6.46 10.13 -6.41
C PHE A 352 7.43 10.19 -5.24
N THR A 353 7.48 11.32 -4.56
CA THR A 353 8.36 11.53 -3.41
C THR A 353 7.57 11.71 -2.12
N TRP A 354 8.12 11.24 -1.01
CA TRP A 354 7.52 11.46 0.31
C TRP A 354 7.49 12.94 0.68
N GLU A 355 8.45 13.73 0.19
CA GLU A 355 8.45 15.20 0.32
C GLU A 355 7.19 15.82 -0.31
N ARG A 356 6.84 15.41 -1.54
CA ARG A 356 5.61 15.86 -2.21
C ARG A 356 4.36 15.41 -1.45
N SER A 357 4.33 14.15 -1.01
CA SER A 357 3.23 13.62 -0.19
C SER A 357 3.03 14.42 1.09
N ALA A 358 4.10 14.71 1.82
CA ALA A 358 4.07 15.52 3.03
C ALA A 358 3.64 16.97 2.75
N SER A 359 4.14 17.60 1.69
CA SER A 359 3.75 18.95 1.29
C SER A 359 2.25 19.06 1.00
N LEU A 360 1.70 18.12 0.25
CA LEU A 360 0.26 18.04 -0.04
C LEU A 360 -0.56 17.77 1.22
N THR A 361 -0.05 16.94 2.14
CA THR A 361 -0.67 16.68 3.44
C THR A 361 -0.72 17.94 4.30
N LEU A 362 0.36 18.71 4.38
CA LEU A 362 0.40 20.01 5.08
C LEU A 362 -0.57 21.01 4.48
N ALA A 363 -0.71 21.04 3.14
CA ALA A 363 -1.71 21.86 2.47
C ALA A 363 -3.14 21.45 2.83
N SER A 364 -3.42 20.13 3.01
CA SER A 364 -4.70 19.63 3.51
C SER A 364 -4.97 20.09 4.95
N TYR A 365 -3.95 20.07 5.82
CA TYR A 365 -4.08 20.61 7.18
C TYR A 365 -4.43 22.10 7.20
N ALA A 366 -3.75 22.89 6.35
CA ALA A 366 -4.02 24.32 6.24
C ALA A 366 -5.50 24.57 5.82
N ARG A 367 -6.02 23.81 4.86
CA ARG A 367 -7.44 23.89 4.46
C ARG A 367 -8.38 23.49 5.60
N ALA A 368 -8.07 22.40 6.32
CA ALA A 368 -8.88 21.97 7.46
C ALA A 368 -8.95 23.01 8.58
N LEU A 369 -7.89 23.78 8.79
CA LEU A 369 -7.80 24.83 9.81
C LEU A 369 -8.43 26.16 9.35
N ALA A 370 -8.46 26.45 8.04
CA ALA A 370 -9.04 27.68 7.48
C ALA A 370 -10.57 27.64 7.43
N ASP A 371 -11.19 26.48 7.31
CA ASP A 371 -12.64 26.27 7.24
C ASP A 371 -13.34 26.45 8.62
N SER A 372 -12.85 27.43 9.42
CA SER A 372 -13.28 27.70 10.81
C SER A 372 -14.46 28.65 10.90
#